data_ea366db9e638e1bb5a8834a201d8a8fa
#
_entry.id   ea366db9e638e1bb5a8834a201d8a8fa
#
_cell.length_a   1.000
_cell.length_b   1.000
_cell.length_c   1.000
_cell.angle_alpha   90.00
_cell.angle_beta   90.00
_cell.angle_gamma   90.00
#
_symmetry.space_group_name_H-M   'P 1'
#
loop_
_entity.id
_entity.type
_entity.pdbx_description
1 polymer ?
#
loop_
_entity_poly.entity_id
_entity_poly.type
_entity_poly.pdbx_seq_one_letter_code
_entity_poly.pdbx_strand_id
1 'polypeptide(L)'
;VYDKLVETGKRKETILASIEAQDKLTDELKRRIEACWDATELEDIYLPYKPKRRTRAEIARQKGLEPLAVIIAMQREAHIREVAGRYVNGQVKDADEALAGASDILAEQFNENERCRNSVRQQFRRGAVISSKVVKGKEEEGAKYRDYFDFSEPLKRCSSHRLLALRRGEAEGILKVAISPDDEACVESLNRLCVKGNGECSKLVASALTDSYKRLIKPSIETEFAAASKQKADDEAIRVFAQNLHQLLLAPPLGQKRVLGL
;
A
#
# COMPACT_ATOMS: atom_id res chain seq x y z
N VAL A 1 4.03 -0.63 23.46
CA VAL A 1 2.73 -1.33 23.26
C VAL A 1 1.57 -0.45 23.69
N TYR A 2 1.61 0.12 24.90
CA TYR A 2 0.53 0.95 25.44
C TYR A 2 0.20 2.14 24.53
N ASP A 3 1.19 2.92 24.10
CA ASP A 3 0.99 4.09 23.24
C ASP A 3 0.31 3.72 21.91
N LYS A 4 0.71 2.60 21.28
CA LYS A 4 0.07 2.10 20.06
C LYS A 4 -1.41 1.74 20.28
N LEU A 5 -1.75 1.15 21.40
CA LEU A 5 -3.14 0.84 21.73
C LEU A 5 -3.98 2.09 21.95
N VAL A 6 -3.42 3.10 22.61
CA VAL A 6 -4.08 4.41 22.81
C VAL A 6 -4.29 5.11 21.47
N GLU A 7 -3.28 5.12 20.58
CA GLU A 7 -3.40 5.69 19.24
C GLU A 7 -4.45 4.97 18.41
N THR A 8 -4.46 3.62 18.44
CA THR A 8 -5.49 2.84 17.75
C THR A 8 -6.89 3.11 18.29
N GLY A 9 -7.04 3.27 19.62
CA GLY A 9 -8.30 3.65 20.24
C GLY A 9 -8.83 4.99 19.74
N LYS A 10 -7.99 6.04 19.79
CA LYS A 10 -8.33 7.37 19.24
C LYS A 10 -8.66 7.33 17.75
N ARG A 11 -7.93 6.51 17.01
CA ARG A 11 -8.19 6.34 15.57
C ARG A 11 -9.55 5.71 15.30
N LYS A 12 -9.96 4.69 16.08
CA LYS A 12 -11.30 4.09 16.01
C LYS A 12 -12.41 5.12 16.23
N GLU A 13 -12.28 5.94 17.26
CA GLU A 13 -13.25 7.02 17.55
C GLU A 13 -13.38 7.99 16.35
N THR A 14 -12.27 8.41 15.78
CA THR A 14 -12.25 9.28 14.60
C THR A 14 -12.93 8.63 13.39
N ILE A 15 -12.69 7.35 13.16
CA ILE A 15 -13.27 6.57 12.05
C ILE A 15 -14.78 6.42 12.26
N LEU A 16 -15.22 6.03 13.45
CA LEU A 16 -16.64 5.89 13.77
C LEU A 16 -17.38 7.21 13.56
N ALA A 17 -16.87 8.32 14.10
CA ALA A 17 -17.46 9.64 13.90
C ALA A 17 -17.52 10.04 12.41
N SER A 18 -16.48 9.71 11.63
CA SER A 18 -16.45 10.03 10.19
C SER A 18 -17.48 9.22 9.38
N ILE A 19 -17.72 7.96 9.75
CA ILE A 19 -18.70 7.10 9.07
C ILE A 19 -20.13 7.46 9.51
N GLU A 20 -20.32 7.77 10.79
CA GLU A 20 -21.60 8.22 11.34
C GLU A 20 -22.06 9.54 10.69
N ALA A 21 -21.15 10.50 10.51
CA ALA A 21 -21.43 11.76 9.81
C ALA A 21 -21.86 11.57 8.34
N GLN A 22 -21.68 10.38 7.75
CA GLN A 22 -22.10 10.02 6.41
C GLN A 22 -23.38 9.17 6.39
N ASP A 23 -24.02 8.94 7.55
CA ASP A 23 -25.19 8.06 7.72
C ASP A 23 -24.96 6.64 7.18
N LYS A 24 -23.70 6.14 7.23
CA LYS A 24 -23.30 4.81 6.72
C LYS A 24 -22.89 3.84 7.82
N LEU A 25 -22.98 4.24 9.09
CA LEU A 25 -22.60 3.39 10.22
C LEU A 25 -23.70 2.37 10.54
N THR A 26 -23.40 1.10 10.28
CA THR A 26 -24.27 -0.03 10.69
C THR A 26 -23.76 -0.64 11.98
N ASP A 27 -24.64 -1.31 12.74
CA ASP A 27 -24.26 -1.98 13.99
C ASP A 27 -23.19 -3.07 13.77
N GLU A 28 -23.24 -3.76 12.63
CA GLU A 28 -22.23 -4.76 12.26
C GLU A 28 -20.87 -4.11 12.01
N LEU A 29 -20.83 -3.02 11.23
CA LEU A 29 -19.61 -2.27 10.95
C LEU A 29 -19.02 -1.68 12.24
N LYS A 30 -19.85 -1.14 13.11
CA LYS A 30 -19.43 -0.61 14.42
C LYS A 30 -18.75 -1.70 15.26
N ARG A 31 -19.39 -2.86 15.43
CA ARG A 31 -18.81 -4.00 16.17
C ARG A 31 -17.49 -4.45 15.55
N ARG A 32 -17.40 -4.49 14.24
CA ARG A 32 -16.18 -4.87 13.52
C ARG A 32 -15.03 -3.90 13.78
N ILE A 33 -15.28 -2.58 13.73
CA ILE A 33 -14.30 -1.53 14.03
C ILE A 33 -13.86 -1.61 15.50
N GLU A 34 -14.81 -1.76 16.43
CA GLU A 34 -14.52 -1.86 17.87
C GLU A 34 -13.68 -3.10 18.21
N ALA A 35 -13.90 -4.23 17.55
CA ALA A 35 -13.14 -5.45 17.75
C ALA A 35 -11.75 -5.45 17.11
N CYS A 36 -11.53 -4.63 16.07
CA CYS A 36 -10.27 -4.61 15.32
C CYS A 36 -9.19 -3.80 16.07
N TRP A 37 -8.03 -4.41 16.36
CA TRP A 37 -6.87 -3.76 16.98
C TRP A 37 -5.64 -3.73 16.06
N ASP A 38 -5.76 -4.25 14.84
CA ASP A 38 -4.73 -4.09 13.81
C ASP A 38 -4.96 -2.79 13.04
N ALA A 39 -3.98 -1.90 13.08
CA ALA A 39 -4.08 -0.57 12.46
C ALA A 39 -4.25 -0.67 10.92
N THR A 40 -3.66 -1.68 10.30
CA THR A 40 -3.74 -1.89 8.86
C THR A 40 -5.13 -2.37 8.45
N GLU A 41 -5.67 -3.34 9.18
CA GLU A 41 -7.04 -3.84 8.98
C GLU A 41 -8.08 -2.75 9.23
N LEU A 42 -7.87 -1.93 10.27
CA LEU A 42 -8.72 -0.79 10.60
C LEU A 42 -8.79 0.24 9.46
N GLU A 43 -7.64 0.57 8.84
CA GLU A 43 -7.60 1.47 7.70
C GLU A 43 -8.25 0.86 6.45
N ASP A 44 -8.16 -0.45 6.24
CA ASP A 44 -8.84 -1.14 5.14
C ASP A 44 -10.37 -1.12 5.32
N ILE A 45 -10.87 -1.34 6.54
CA ILE A 45 -12.30 -1.23 6.86
C ILE A 45 -12.80 0.19 6.59
N TYR A 46 -11.99 1.20 6.91
CA TYR A 46 -12.35 2.61 6.71
C TYR A 46 -12.23 3.08 5.26
N LEU A 47 -11.40 2.44 4.44
CA LEU A 47 -11.04 2.91 3.10
C LEU A 47 -12.25 3.22 2.18
N PRO A 48 -13.33 2.41 2.14
CA PRO A 48 -14.54 2.71 1.36
C PRO A 48 -15.30 3.97 1.83
N TYR A 49 -15.17 4.31 3.11
CA TYR A 49 -15.89 5.43 3.76
C TYR A 49 -15.07 6.70 3.85
N LYS A 50 -13.77 6.60 3.54
CA LYS A 50 -12.87 7.76 3.62
C LYS A 50 -13.31 8.85 2.65
N PRO A 51 -13.50 10.11 3.12
CA PRO A 51 -13.86 11.22 2.24
C PRO A 51 -12.86 11.34 1.09
N LYS A 52 -13.36 11.22 -0.13
CA LYS A 52 -12.53 11.24 -1.33
C LYS A 52 -12.52 12.65 -1.92
N ARG A 53 -11.33 13.05 -2.38
CA ARG A 53 -11.23 14.19 -3.28
C ARG A 53 -11.75 13.76 -4.66
N ARG A 54 -11.93 14.72 -5.59
CA ARG A 54 -12.41 14.49 -6.96
C ARG A 54 -11.52 13.46 -7.69
N THR A 55 -11.86 12.16 -7.57
CA THR A 55 -11.18 11.04 -8.24
C THR A 55 -11.73 10.82 -9.64
N ARG A 56 -11.01 10.06 -10.50
CA ARG A 56 -11.54 9.65 -11.81
C ARG A 56 -12.82 8.85 -11.67
N ALA A 57 -12.88 7.94 -10.70
CA ALA A 57 -14.07 7.15 -10.41
C ALA A 57 -15.25 8.03 -9.95
N GLU A 58 -14.99 9.05 -9.13
CA GLU A 58 -16.03 9.98 -8.70
C GLU A 58 -16.60 10.80 -9.87
N ILE A 59 -15.73 11.25 -10.77
CA ILE A 59 -16.17 11.93 -12.01
C ILE A 59 -17.01 10.98 -12.87
N ALA A 60 -16.62 9.71 -12.97
CA ALA A 60 -17.39 8.71 -13.73
C ALA A 60 -18.75 8.41 -13.09
N ARG A 61 -18.84 8.37 -11.74
CA ARG A 61 -20.12 8.23 -11.02
C ARG A 61 -21.04 9.42 -11.29
N GLN A 62 -20.51 10.63 -11.27
CA GLN A 62 -21.27 11.85 -11.59
C GLN A 62 -21.80 11.85 -13.04
N LYS A 63 -21.09 11.19 -13.97
CA LYS A 63 -21.55 10.95 -15.34
C LYS A 63 -22.61 9.83 -15.45
N GLY A 64 -22.97 9.17 -14.35
CA GLY A 64 -23.98 8.10 -14.31
C GLY A 64 -23.48 6.73 -14.79
N LEU A 65 -22.16 6.47 -14.76
CA LEU A 65 -21.55 5.23 -15.26
C LEU A 65 -21.51 4.10 -14.24
N GLU A 66 -21.99 4.29 -13.02
CA GLU A 66 -21.98 3.26 -11.98
C GLU A 66 -22.77 1.99 -12.35
N PRO A 67 -24.00 2.07 -12.95
CA PRO A 67 -24.70 0.86 -13.40
C PRO A 67 -23.93 0.08 -14.46
N LEU A 68 -23.22 0.77 -15.36
CA LEU A 68 -22.37 0.11 -16.37
C LEU A 68 -21.20 -0.65 -15.68
N ALA A 69 -20.57 -0.05 -14.68
CA ALA A 69 -19.53 -0.73 -13.88
C ALA A 69 -20.07 -2.01 -13.21
N VAL A 70 -21.29 -1.98 -12.68
CA VAL A 70 -21.94 -3.17 -12.08
C VAL A 70 -22.16 -4.27 -13.15
N ILE A 71 -22.63 -3.91 -14.36
CA ILE A 71 -22.84 -4.87 -15.45
C ILE A 71 -21.48 -5.52 -15.85
N ILE A 72 -20.42 -4.73 -15.98
CA ILE A 72 -19.08 -5.24 -16.28
C ILE A 72 -18.58 -6.16 -15.15
N ALA A 73 -18.80 -5.78 -13.88
CA ALA A 73 -18.39 -6.59 -12.72
C ALA A 73 -19.09 -7.96 -12.66
N MET A 74 -20.30 -8.06 -13.14
CA MET A 74 -21.05 -9.34 -13.23
C MET A 74 -20.42 -10.31 -14.24
N GLN A 75 -19.70 -9.81 -15.25
CA GLN A 75 -18.97 -10.57 -16.28
C GLN A 75 -19.86 -11.55 -17.05
N ARG A 76 -21.13 -11.21 -17.27
CA ARG A 76 -22.12 -12.05 -17.95
C ARG A 76 -22.52 -11.52 -19.33
N GLU A 77 -22.27 -10.24 -19.59
CA GLU A 77 -22.69 -9.57 -20.82
C GLU A 77 -21.71 -9.86 -21.96
N ALA A 78 -22.25 -10.31 -23.09
CA ALA A 78 -21.47 -10.62 -24.28
C ALA A 78 -21.24 -9.40 -25.19
N HIS A 79 -22.21 -8.46 -25.22
CA HIS A 79 -22.23 -7.28 -26.09
C HIS A 79 -22.06 -5.99 -25.31
N ILE A 80 -21.03 -5.94 -24.46
CA ILE A 80 -20.82 -4.82 -23.52
C ILE A 80 -20.66 -3.46 -24.21
N ARG A 81 -20.14 -3.42 -25.43
CA ARG A 81 -20.03 -2.18 -26.23
C ARG A 81 -21.39 -1.61 -26.65
N GLU A 82 -22.35 -2.47 -27.00
CA GLU A 82 -23.72 -2.02 -27.30
C GLU A 82 -24.41 -1.48 -26.06
N VAL A 83 -24.20 -2.17 -24.92
CA VAL A 83 -24.70 -1.70 -23.62
C VAL A 83 -24.08 -0.36 -23.26
N ALA A 84 -22.76 -0.19 -23.42
CA ALA A 84 -22.05 1.07 -23.16
C ALA A 84 -22.57 2.22 -24.04
N GLY A 85 -22.97 1.93 -25.28
CA GLY A 85 -23.59 2.91 -26.19
C GLY A 85 -24.86 3.59 -25.63
N ARG A 86 -25.57 2.91 -24.70
CA ARG A 86 -26.77 3.46 -24.05
C ARG A 86 -26.44 4.52 -22.98
N TYR A 87 -25.19 4.59 -22.55
CA TYR A 87 -24.68 5.57 -21.58
C TYR A 87 -24.03 6.81 -22.23
N VAL A 88 -24.00 6.84 -23.56
CA VAL A 88 -23.54 8.02 -24.31
C VAL A 88 -24.56 9.14 -24.13
N ASN A 89 -24.09 10.27 -23.62
CA ASN A 89 -24.90 11.45 -23.32
C ASN A 89 -24.06 12.72 -23.51
N GLY A 90 -24.61 13.91 -23.18
CA GLY A 90 -23.87 15.18 -23.31
C GLY A 90 -22.55 15.28 -22.50
N GLN A 91 -22.32 14.36 -21.57
CA GLN A 91 -21.12 14.30 -20.74
C GLN A 91 -20.18 13.13 -21.10
N VAL A 92 -20.67 12.16 -21.88
CA VAL A 92 -19.94 10.97 -22.35
C VAL A 92 -20.03 10.91 -23.85
N LYS A 93 -18.91 11.05 -24.53
CA LYS A 93 -18.84 11.24 -26.00
C LYS A 93 -19.16 9.97 -26.79
N ASP A 94 -18.64 8.84 -26.30
CA ASP A 94 -18.74 7.55 -26.99
C ASP A 94 -18.72 6.37 -26.01
N ALA A 95 -18.96 5.18 -26.54
CA ALA A 95 -18.95 3.94 -25.76
C ALA A 95 -17.58 3.64 -25.13
N ASP A 96 -16.49 4.02 -25.75
CA ASP A 96 -15.14 3.79 -25.23
C ASP A 96 -14.87 4.67 -24.00
N GLU A 97 -15.32 5.93 -24.00
CA GLU A 97 -15.28 6.81 -22.81
C GLU A 97 -16.17 6.26 -21.69
N ALA A 98 -17.36 5.72 -22.03
CA ALA A 98 -18.23 5.07 -21.05
C ALA A 98 -17.55 3.86 -20.39
N LEU A 99 -16.92 2.99 -21.17
CA LEU A 99 -16.19 1.81 -20.68
C LEU A 99 -14.96 2.22 -19.87
N ALA A 100 -14.23 3.24 -20.28
CA ALA A 100 -13.09 3.77 -19.52
C ALA A 100 -13.52 4.32 -18.15
N GLY A 101 -14.60 5.10 -18.10
CA GLY A 101 -15.14 5.62 -16.84
C GLY A 101 -15.66 4.50 -15.92
N ALA A 102 -16.36 3.49 -16.47
CA ALA A 102 -16.77 2.32 -15.72
C ALA A 102 -15.57 1.52 -15.18
N SER A 103 -14.49 1.41 -15.95
CA SER A 103 -13.24 0.76 -15.53
C SER A 103 -12.55 1.53 -14.41
N ASP A 104 -12.57 2.87 -14.41
CA ASP A 104 -12.05 3.69 -13.31
C ASP A 104 -12.84 3.45 -12.01
N ILE A 105 -14.17 3.29 -12.09
CA ILE A 105 -15.01 2.94 -10.92
C ILE A 105 -14.62 1.56 -10.40
N LEU A 106 -14.47 0.56 -11.28
CA LEU A 106 -14.04 -0.79 -10.90
C LEU A 106 -12.66 -0.81 -10.28
N ALA A 107 -11.71 -0.05 -10.83
CA ALA A 107 -10.35 0.05 -10.27
C ALA A 107 -10.37 0.59 -8.84
N GLU A 108 -11.22 1.57 -8.53
CA GLU A 108 -11.39 2.08 -7.17
C GLU A 108 -12.03 1.03 -6.25
N GLN A 109 -13.08 0.34 -6.70
CA GLN A 109 -13.73 -0.73 -5.93
C GLN A 109 -12.77 -1.88 -5.60
N PHE A 110 -11.89 -2.27 -6.53
CA PHE A 110 -10.86 -3.27 -6.28
C PHE A 110 -9.82 -2.81 -5.25
N ASN A 111 -9.44 -1.54 -5.29
CA ASN A 111 -8.54 -0.97 -4.27
C ASN A 111 -9.18 -0.97 -2.86
N GLU A 112 -10.50 -0.80 -2.77
CA GLU A 112 -11.24 -0.83 -1.51
C GLU A 112 -11.59 -2.24 -1.04
N ASN A 113 -11.39 -3.24 -1.90
CA ASN A 113 -11.69 -4.61 -1.57
C ASN A 113 -10.57 -5.23 -0.72
N GLU A 114 -10.88 -5.55 0.54
CA GLU A 114 -9.93 -6.13 1.49
C GLU A 114 -9.29 -7.42 0.97
N ARG A 115 -10.04 -8.27 0.25
CA ARG A 115 -9.50 -9.52 -0.30
C ARG A 115 -8.42 -9.25 -1.34
N CYS A 116 -8.64 -8.24 -2.21
CA CYS A 116 -7.64 -7.82 -3.18
C CYS A 116 -6.38 -7.28 -2.49
N ARG A 117 -6.53 -6.39 -1.52
CA ARG A 117 -5.41 -5.85 -0.74
C ARG A 117 -4.65 -6.94 -0.01
N ASN A 118 -5.34 -7.84 0.66
CA ASN A 118 -4.73 -8.95 1.39
C ASN A 118 -4.01 -9.94 0.47
N SER A 119 -4.54 -10.20 -0.73
CA SER A 119 -3.86 -11.00 -1.75
C SER A 119 -2.49 -10.39 -2.13
N VAL A 120 -2.46 -9.08 -2.39
CA VAL A 120 -1.21 -8.36 -2.69
C VAL A 120 -0.27 -8.32 -1.49
N ARG A 121 -0.75 -8.07 -0.26
CA ARG A 121 0.06 -8.15 0.97
C ARG A 121 0.73 -9.52 1.15
N GLN A 122 0.02 -10.60 0.80
CA GLN A 122 0.62 -11.92 0.84
C GLN A 122 1.80 -12.08 -0.12
N GLN A 123 1.72 -11.49 -1.33
CA GLN A 123 2.84 -11.49 -2.27
C GLN A 123 4.02 -10.66 -1.72
N PHE A 124 3.76 -9.49 -1.15
CA PHE A 124 4.79 -8.70 -0.46
C PHE A 124 5.42 -9.49 0.68
N ARG A 125 4.63 -10.15 1.53
CA ARG A 125 5.15 -10.99 2.63
C ARG A 125 5.98 -12.16 2.14
N ARG A 126 5.66 -12.74 0.98
CA ARG A 126 6.36 -13.91 0.44
C ARG A 126 7.68 -13.55 -0.22
N GLY A 127 7.66 -12.56 -1.09
CA GLY A 127 8.73 -12.32 -2.03
C GLY A 127 9.09 -10.86 -2.30
N ALA A 128 8.75 -9.92 -1.40
CA ALA A 128 9.16 -8.53 -1.61
C ALA A 128 10.67 -8.38 -1.63
N VAL A 129 11.15 -7.65 -2.62
CA VAL A 129 12.55 -7.29 -2.82
C VAL A 129 12.71 -5.81 -2.52
N ILE A 130 13.69 -5.46 -1.69
CA ILE A 130 14.12 -4.08 -1.53
C ILE A 130 15.21 -3.79 -2.57
N SER A 131 15.05 -2.72 -3.30
CA SER A 131 16.01 -2.26 -4.31
C SER A 131 16.32 -0.79 -4.13
N SER A 132 17.51 -0.39 -4.50
CA SER A 132 17.88 1.02 -4.53
C SER A 132 18.68 1.35 -5.77
N LYS A 133 18.52 2.57 -6.24
CA LYS A 133 19.29 3.16 -7.34
C LYS A 133 19.70 4.56 -6.95
N VAL A 134 20.90 4.97 -7.39
CA VAL A 134 21.35 6.35 -7.22
C VAL A 134 20.48 7.30 -8.04
N VAL A 135 20.18 8.46 -7.50
CA VAL A 135 19.52 9.54 -8.23
C VAL A 135 20.53 10.13 -9.23
N LYS A 136 20.13 10.24 -10.48
CA LYS A 136 20.98 10.73 -11.57
C LYS A 136 21.61 12.09 -11.22
N GLY A 137 22.95 12.16 -11.33
CA GLY A 137 23.72 13.35 -11.01
C GLY A 137 24.09 13.50 -9.53
N LYS A 138 23.81 12.48 -8.68
CA LYS A 138 24.14 12.46 -7.25
C LYS A 138 25.25 11.46 -6.89
N GLU A 139 25.95 10.93 -7.88
CA GLU A 139 26.96 9.88 -7.71
C GLU A 139 28.15 10.35 -6.86
N GLU A 140 28.62 11.59 -7.08
CA GLU A 140 29.75 12.16 -6.31
C GLU A 140 29.36 12.54 -4.90
N GLU A 141 28.22 13.23 -4.74
CA GLU A 141 27.67 13.62 -3.44
C GLU A 141 27.34 12.38 -2.57
N GLY A 142 26.91 11.30 -3.23
CA GLY A 142 26.50 10.05 -2.62
C GLY A 142 27.61 9.04 -2.37
N ALA A 143 28.90 9.38 -2.47
CA ALA A 143 30.03 8.44 -2.40
C ALA A 143 29.97 7.47 -1.19
N LYS A 144 29.45 7.94 -0.03
CA LYS A 144 29.23 7.12 1.18
C LYS A 144 28.16 6.02 1.04
N TYR A 145 27.31 6.10 -0.01
CA TYR A 145 26.26 5.12 -0.33
C TYR A 145 26.59 4.31 -1.57
N ARG A 146 27.83 4.28 -2.04
CA ARG A 146 28.25 3.64 -3.29
C ARG A 146 27.79 2.18 -3.39
N ASP A 147 27.84 1.44 -2.29
CA ASP A 147 27.42 0.03 -2.24
C ASP A 147 25.90 -0.17 -2.47
N TYR A 148 25.13 0.92 -2.41
CA TYR A 148 23.68 0.93 -2.60
C TYR A 148 23.23 1.61 -3.89
N PHE A 149 24.14 1.98 -4.79
CA PHE A 149 23.81 2.66 -6.05
C PHE A 149 23.05 1.78 -7.03
N ASP A 150 23.28 0.48 -7.00
CA ASP A 150 22.50 -0.53 -7.71
C ASP A 150 22.44 -1.77 -6.83
N PHE A 151 21.53 -1.73 -5.89
CA PHE A 151 21.39 -2.74 -4.86
C PHE A 151 20.00 -3.41 -4.93
N SER A 152 19.96 -4.72 -4.70
CA SER A 152 18.73 -5.49 -4.67
C SER A 152 18.91 -6.74 -3.81
N GLU A 153 18.02 -6.94 -2.83
CA GLU A 153 17.96 -8.18 -2.05
C GLU A 153 16.53 -8.46 -1.54
N PRO A 154 16.20 -9.72 -1.20
CA PRO A 154 14.92 -10.02 -0.56
C PRO A 154 14.76 -9.25 0.76
N LEU A 155 13.64 -8.54 0.93
CA LEU A 155 13.36 -7.73 2.12
C LEU A 155 13.51 -8.51 3.43
N LYS A 156 13.15 -9.80 3.42
CA LYS A 156 13.30 -10.70 4.58
C LYS A 156 14.76 -10.94 5.01
N ARG A 157 15.70 -10.80 4.08
CA ARG A 157 17.15 -11.01 4.31
C ARG A 157 17.89 -9.70 4.55
N CYS A 158 17.25 -8.57 4.29
CA CYS A 158 17.86 -7.28 4.49
C CYS A 158 18.06 -7.02 5.99
N SER A 159 19.32 -6.88 6.39
CA SER A 159 19.64 -6.57 7.78
C SER A 159 19.22 -5.14 8.15
N SER A 160 18.90 -4.94 9.42
CA SER A 160 18.39 -3.64 9.92
C SER A 160 19.35 -2.49 9.63
N HIS A 161 20.66 -2.68 9.77
CA HIS A 161 21.65 -1.64 9.48
C HIS A 161 21.69 -1.26 8.00
N ARG A 162 21.55 -2.23 7.07
CA ARG A 162 21.47 -1.94 5.62
C ARG A 162 20.17 -1.21 5.28
N LEU A 163 19.06 -1.66 5.82
CA LEU A 163 17.76 -1.00 5.61
C LEU A 163 17.79 0.45 6.10
N LEU A 164 18.37 0.71 7.27
CA LEU A 164 18.50 2.07 7.81
C LEU A 164 19.46 2.92 6.96
N ALA A 165 20.55 2.34 6.44
CA ALA A 165 21.45 3.04 5.52
C ALA A 165 20.74 3.42 4.21
N LEU A 166 19.96 2.51 3.62
CA LEU A 166 19.14 2.77 2.43
C LEU A 166 18.13 3.91 2.69
N ARG A 167 17.41 3.86 3.81
CA ARG A 167 16.44 4.89 4.18
C ARG A 167 17.07 6.25 4.47
N ARG A 168 18.29 6.27 5.02
CA ARG A 168 19.06 7.50 5.20
C ARG A 168 19.46 8.10 3.84
N GLY A 169 19.99 7.27 2.93
CA GLY A 169 20.34 7.73 1.57
C GLY A 169 19.13 8.23 0.79
N GLU A 170 17.95 7.65 1.00
CA GLU A 170 16.69 8.13 0.43
C GLU A 170 16.27 9.47 1.02
N ALA A 171 16.34 9.63 2.35
CA ALA A 171 16.01 10.89 3.03
C ALA A 171 16.95 12.04 2.64
N GLU A 172 18.23 11.74 2.36
CA GLU A 172 19.20 12.70 1.83
C GLU A 172 19.00 12.98 0.32
N GLY A 173 18.05 12.32 -0.35
CA GLY A 173 17.77 12.50 -1.78
C GLY A 173 18.84 11.93 -2.70
N ILE A 174 19.70 11.04 -2.21
CA ILE A 174 20.78 10.40 -2.96
C ILE A 174 20.33 9.09 -3.60
N LEU A 175 19.54 8.30 -2.86
CA LEU A 175 19.03 7.02 -3.31
C LEU A 175 17.52 7.10 -3.58
N LYS A 176 17.08 6.33 -4.56
CA LYS A 176 15.67 6.00 -4.77
C LYS A 176 15.47 4.55 -4.34
N VAL A 177 14.74 4.35 -3.26
CA VAL A 177 14.48 3.03 -2.67
C VAL A 177 13.07 2.57 -3.01
N ALA A 178 12.91 1.32 -3.42
CA ALA A 178 11.63 0.69 -3.70
C ALA A 178 11.54 -0.68 -3.02
N ILE A 179 10.34 -1.03 -2.57
CA ILE A 179 10.03 -2.36 -2.05
C ILE A 179 8.91 -2.93 -2.93
N SER A 180 9.22 -3.93 -3.75
CA SER A 180 8.26 -4.49 -4.69
C SER A 180 8.33 -6.02 -4.67
N PRO A 181 7.17 -6.69 -4.73
CA PRO A 181 7.12 -8.11 -5.05
C PRO A 181 7.23 -8.31 -6.56
N ASP A 182 7.06 -9.53 -7.02
CA ASP A 182 6.83 -9.84 -8.43
C ASP A 182 5.45 -9.29 -8.86
N ASP A 183 5.47 -8.31 -9.75
CA ASP A 183 4.26 -7.63 -10.24
C ASP A 183 3.36 -8.58 -11.04
N GLU A 184 3.94 -9.51 -11.82
CA GLU A 184 3.19 -10.48 -12.63
C GLU A 184 2.45 -11.45 -11.72
N ALA A 185 3.12 -11.98 -10.69
CA ALA A 185 2.51 -12.85 -9.69
C ALA A 185 1.39 -12.16 -8.91
N CYS A 186 1.52 -10.86 -8.63
CA CYS A 186 0.46 -10.08 -7.99
C CYS A 186 -0.78 -9.96 -8.89
N VAL A 187 -0.59 -9.56 -10.14
CA VAL A 187 -1.69 -9.40 -11.11
C VAL A 187 -2.36 -10.75 -11.37
N GLU A 188 -1.60 -11.82 -11.51
CA GLU A 188 -2.15 -13.17 -11.68
C GLU A 188 -2.98 -13.61 -10.47
N SER A 189 -2.51 -13.33 -9.25
CA SER A 189 -3.25 -13.62 -8.02
C SER A 189 -4.58 -12.87 -7.96
N LEU A 190 -4.58 -11.59 -8.35
CA LEU A 190 -5.79 -10.77 -8.43
C LEU A 190 -6.75 -11.26 -9.51
N ASN A 191 -6.23 -11.64 -10.68
CA ASN A 191 -7.05 -12.20 -11.76
C ASN A 191 -7.73 -13.50 -11.33
N ARG A 192 -7.03 -14.42 -10.67
CA ARG A 192 -7.62 -15.65 -10.12
C ARG A 192 -8.75 -15.36 -9.11
N LEU A 193 -8.64 -14.27 -8.37
CA LEU A 193 -9.63 -13.88 -7.36
C LEU A 193 -10.90 -13.28 -7.96
N CYS A 194 -10.78 -12.45 -9.01
CA CYS A 194 -11.85 -11.57 -9.46
C CYS A 194 -12.33 -11.84 -10.89
N VAL A 195 -11.50 -12.42 -11.78
CA VAL A 195 -11.86 -12.65 -13.17
C VAL A 195 -12.56 -13.99 -13.33
N LYS A 196 -13.74 -13.97 -13.98
CA LYS A 196 -14.58 -15.13 -14.22
C LYS A 196 -14.78 -15.31 -15.74
N GLY A 197 -14.14 -16.33 -16.34
CA GLY A 197 -14.27 -16.61 -17.75
C GLY A 197 -13.38 -15.72 -18.64
N ASN A 198 -13.68 -15.70 -19.96
CA ASN A 198 -12.82 -15.09 -20.99
C ASN A 198 -13.56 -14.08 -21.88
N GLY A 199 -14.78 -13.65 -21.52
CA GLY A 199 -15.60 -12.71 -22.28
C GLY A 199 -15.02 -11.28 -22.31
N GLU A 200 -15.66 -10.40 -23.07
CA GLU A 200 -15.24 -8.99 -23.16
C GLU A 200 -15.27 -8.29 -21.78
N CYS A 201 -16.31 -8.52 -20.98
CA CYS A 201 -16.38 -7.99 -19.62
C CYS A 201 -15.22 -8.50 -18.75
N SER A 202 -14.84 -9.78 -18.88
CA SER A 202 -13.72 -10.36 -18.12
C SER A 202 -12.39 -9.71 -18.46
N LYS A 203 -12.17 -9.36 -19.74
CA LYS A 203 -10.99 -8.61 -20.20
C LYS A 203 -10.98 -7.18 -19.64
N LEU A 204 -12.12 -6.51 -19.58
CA LEU A 204 -12.25 -5.18 -18.97
C LEU A 204 -11.97 -5.23 -17.46
N VAL A 205 -12.50 -6.24 -16.76
CA VAL A 205 -12.22 -6.46 -15.33
C VAL A 205 -10.73 -6.71 -15.10
N ALA A 206 -10.08 -7.55 -15.89
CA ALA A 206 -8.63 -7.81 -15.79
C ALA A 206 -7.79 -6.54 -16.04
N SER A 207 -8.19 -5.71 -17.00
CA SER A 207 -7.55 -4.43 -17.27
C SER A 207 -7.74 -3.45 -16.10
N ALA A 208 -8.95 -3.33 -15.56
CA ALA A 208 -9.25 -2.49 -14.40
C ALA A 208 -8.52 -2.96 -13.13
N LEU A 209 -8.37 -4.27 -12.92
CA LEU A 209 -7.55 -4.85 -11.85
C LEU A 209 -6.08 -4.48 -11.98
N THR A 210 -5.55 -4.57 -13.20
CA THR A 210 -4.14 -4.22 -13.47
C THR A 210 -3.88 -2.73 -13.23
N ASP A 211 -4.80 -1.85 -13.64
CA ASP A 211 -4.73 -0.41 -13.34
C ASP A 211 -4.85 -0.15 -11.84
N SER A 212 -5.82 -0.77 -11.17
CA SER A 212 -6.00 -0.68 -9.71
C SER A 212 -4.72 -1.09 -8.97
N TYR A 213 -4.13 -2.23 -9.35
CA TYR A 213 -2.89 -2.72 -8.76
C TYR A 213 -1.76 -1.71 -8.92
N LYS A 214 -1.47 -1.28 -10.14
CA LYS A 214 -0.32 -0.40 -10.44
C LYS A 214 -0.47 0.99 -9.83
N ARG A 215 -1.66 1.56 -9.89
CA ARG A 215 -1.92 2.96 -9.54
C ARG A 215 -2.34 3.18 -8.10
N LEU A 216 -3.05 2.22 -7.50
CA LEU A 216 -3.69 2.40 -6.19
C LEU A 216 -3.16 1.42 -5.14
N ILE A 217 -3.25 0.10 -5.37
CA ILE A 217 -2.96 -0.92 -4.37
C ILE A 217 -1.46 -1.00 -4.08
N LYS A 218 -0.63 -1.18 -5.12
CA LYS A 218 0.82 -1.35 -4.97
C LYS A 218 1.48 -0.19 -4.24
N PRO A 219 1.29 1.09 -4.62
CA PRO A 219 1.92 2.21 -3.92
C PRO A 219 1.50 2.32 -2.45
N SER A 220 0.23 2.01 -2.15
CA SER A 220 -0.28 2.01 -0.78
C SER A 220 0.36 0.92 0.06
N ILE A 221 0.43 -0.31 -0.45
CA ILE A 221 1.02 -1.45 0.27
C ILE A 221 2.56 -1.32 0.36
N GLU A 222 3.20 -0.78 -0.67
CA GLU A 222 4.63 -0.47 -0.62
C GLU A 222 4.97 0.48 0.53
N THR A 223 4.17 1.54 0.70
CA THR A 223 4.31 2.49 1.82
C THR A 223 4.10 1.80 3.17
N GLU A 224 3.12 0.90 3.27
CA GLU A 224 2.85 0.09 4.47
C GLU A 224 4.06 -0.77 4.84
N PHE A 225 4.61 -1.51 3.87
CA PHE A 225 5.79 -2.36 4.09
C PHE A 225 7.06 -1.56 4.34
N ALA A 226 7.21 -0.39 3.72
CA ALA A 226 8.30 0.53 3.97
C ALA A 226 8.30 1.03 5.42
N ALA A 227 7.14 1.46 5.92
CA ALA A 227 6.97 1.91 7.29
C ALA A 227 7.19 0.77 8.30
N ALA A 228 6.58 -0.39 8.06
CA ALA A 228 6.71 -1.56 8.94
C ALA A 228 8.15 -2.08 9.02
N SER A 229 8.85 -2.15 7.88
CA SER A 229 10.25 -2.61 7.84
C SER A 229 11.18 -1.61 8.52
N LYS A 230 10.96 -0.31 8.32
CA LYS A 230 11.73 0.74 9.02
C LYS A 230 11.52 0.66 10.53
N GLN A 231 10.28 0.58 11.00
CA GLN A 231 9.99 0.46 12.42
C GLN A 231 10.70 -0.74 13.05
N LYS A 232 10.64 -1.91 12.39
CA LYS A 232 11.35 -3.11 12.86
C LYS A 232 12.86 -2.89 12.95
N ALA A 233 13.46 -2.21 11.97
CA ALA A 233 14.88 -1.93 11.94
C ALA A 233 15.28 -0.91 13.02
N ASP A 234 14.48 0.12 13.26
CA ASP A 234 14.68 1.08 14.34
C ASP A 234 14.61 0.40 15.72
N ASP A 235 13.60 -0.45 15.95
CA ASP A 235 13.44 -1.21 17.21
C ASP A 235 14.64 -2.13 17.48
N GLU A 236 15.18 -2.78 16.44
CA GLU A 236 16.37 -3.63 16.55
C GLU A 236 17.63 -2.80 16.85
N ALA A 237 17.81 -1.67 16.16
CA ALA A 237 18.94 -0.78 16.39
C ALA A 237 18.95 -0.22 17.81
N ILE A 238 17.79 0.20 18.35
CA ILE A 238 17.64 0.66 19.72
C ILE A 238 17.97 -0.46 20.71
N ARG A 239 17.51 -1.70 20.45
CA ARG A 239 17.81 -2.85 21.31
C ARG A 239 19.31 -3.14 21.37
N VAL A 240 19.98 -3.17 20.21
CA VAL A 240 21.43 -3.39 20.14
C VAL A 240 22.19 -2.28 20.86
N PHE A 241 21.81 -1.03 20.65
CA PHE A 241 22.40 0.11 21.34
C PHE A 241 22.24 -0.02 22.87
N ALA A 242 21.03 -0.32 23.35
CA ALA A 242 20.77 -0.50 24.77
C ALA A 242 21.59 -1.64 25.38
N GLN A 243 21.76 -2.77 24.67
CA GLN A 243 22.61 -3.87 25.12
C GLN A 243 24.09 -3.46 25.23
N ASN A 244 24.62 -2.76 24.22
CA ASN A 244 26.00 -2.29 24.23
C ASN A 244 26.23 -1.25 25.37
N LEU A 245 25.30 -0.33 25.53
CA LEU A 245 25.37 0.65 26.63
C LEU A 245 25.34 -0.02 27.99
N HIS A 246 24.46 -1.01 28.18
CA HIS A 246 24.39 -1.79 29.43
C HIS A 246 25.73 -2.51 29.72
N GLN A 247 26.36 -3.12 28.71
CA GLN A 247 27.65 -3.76 28.87
C GLN A 247 28.76 -2.76 29.25
N LEU A 248 28.76 -1.58 28.64
CA LEU A 248 29.75 -0.51 28.95
C LEU A 248 29.56 0.03 30.37
N LEU A 249 28.31 0.27 30.79
CA LEU A 249 28.01 0.83 32.14
C LEU A 249 28.27 -0.19 33.27
N LEU A 250 28.13 -1.49 32.98
CA LEU A 250 28.39 -2.56 33.96
C LEU A 250 29.78 -3.16 33.86
N ALA A 251 30.66 -2.61 33.00
CA ALA A 251 32.03 -3.07 32.94
C ALA A 251 32.74 -2.90 34.28
N PRO A 252 33.53 -3.89 34.76
CA PRO A 252 34.24 -3.76 35.99
C PRO A 252 35.23 -2.57 35.93
N PRO A 253 35.41 -1.83 37.05
CA PRO A 253 36.32 -0.71 37.09
C PRO A 253 37.77 -1.16 36.78
N LEU A 254 38.46 -0.38 35.93
CA LEU A 254 39.83 -0.66 35.51
C LEU A 254 40.85 -0.72 36.65
N GLY A 255 40.47 -0.37 37.85
CA GLY A 255 41.34 -0.25 39.03
C GLY A 255 42.26 0.98 38.90
N GLN A 256 43.35 1.00 39.70
CA GLN A 256 44.32 2.09 39.68
C GLN A 256 45.23 1.99 38.45
N LYS A 257 44.77 2.50 37.30
CA LYS A 257 45.53 2.57 36.06
C LYS A 257 45.62 4.00 35.57
N ARG A 258 46.76 4.34 34.99
CA ARG A 258 46.87 5.61 34.25
C ARG A 258 46.18 5.46 32.89
N VAL A 259 45.17 6.27 32.61
CA VAL A 259 44.40 6.26 31.35
C VAL A 259 44.63 7.55 30.59
N LEU A 260 44.99 7.44 29.34
CA LEU A 260 45.08 8.54 28.39
C LEU A 260 43.85 8.45 27.49
N GLY A 261 42.98 9.46 27.52
CA GLY A 261 41.92 9.64 26.53
C GLY A 261 42.48 10.43 25.32
N LEU A 262 42.27 9.86 24.13
CA LEU A 262 42.62 10.52 22.84
C LEU A 262 41.36 11.09 22.20
#